data_2800a5e7721086b485d58ddd4a72d066
#
_entry.id   2800a5e7721086b485d58ddd4a72d066
#
_cell.length_a   1.000
_cell.length_b   1.000
_cell.length_c   1.000
_cell.angle_alpha   90.00
_cell.angle_beta   90.00
_cell.angle_gamma   90.00
#
_symmetry.space_group_name_H-M   'P 1'
#
loop_
_entity.id
_entity.type
_entity.pdbx_description
1 polymer ?
#
loop_
_entity_poly.entity_id
_entity_poly.type
_entity_poly.pdbx_seq_one_letter_code
_entity_poly.pdbx_strand_id
1 'polypeptide(L)'
;MRKIAIYDSFTEPKHRRLIDETAARAGFTVDYYAAPAAVPADKRGDYEVIYGMPKPGELKDFVNLKWFCGSFAGVDAYLDDSLYPSPEVMLSNSSGAYGITISEHILMVTLMMLRQMPKFEEIVKNREWEKGLS
;
A
#
# COMPACT_ATOMS: atom_id res chain seq x y z
N MET A 1 -6.69 -26.23 4.19
CA MET A 1 -7.43 -24.97 4.40
C MET A 1 -6.70 -23.91 3.67
N ARG A 2 -7.35 -23.11 2.83
CA ARG A 2 -6.70 -22.08 2.00
C ARG A 2 -6.23 -20.93 2.88
N LYS A 3 -5.06 -20.38 2.63
CA LYS A 3 -4.47 -19.34 3.49
C LYS A 3 -4.11 -18.08 2.73
N ILE A 4 -4.25 -16.95 3.42
CA ILE A 4 -3.82 -15.62 2.99
C ILE A 4 -2.70 -15.16 3.92
N ALA A 5 -1.58 -14.70 3.37
CA ALA A 5 -0.55 -13.98 4.11
C ALA A 5 -0.75 -12.45 3.93
N ILE A 6 -0.84 -11.73 5.01
CA ILE A 6 -0.93 -10.26 5.00
C ILE A 6 0.35 -9.67 5.59
N TYR A 7 1.11 -8.96 4.74
CA TYR A 7 2.27 -8.16 5.12
C TYR A 7 1.82 -6.74 5.42
N ASP A 8 1.48 -6.47 6.67
CA ASP A 8 0.94 -5.17 7.00
C ASP A 8 1.31 -4.71 8.41
N SER A 9 1.75 -3.44 8.48
CA SER A 9 2.04 -2.74 9.72
C SER A 9 0.98 -1.70 10.08
N PHE A 10 -0.04 -1.50 9.23
CA PHE A 10 -0.96 -0.36 9.32
C PHE A 10 -2.43 -0.75 9.55
N THR A 11 -2.76 -2.05 9.52
CA THR A 11 -4.16 -2.48 9.68
C THR A 11 -4.62 -2.29 11.13
N GLU A 12 -5.57 -1.41 11.30
CA GLU A 12 -6.26 -1.22 12.58
C GLU A 12 -7.11 -2.46 12.94
N PRO A 13 -7.42 -2.70 14.23
CA PRO A 13 -8.23 -3.84 14.65
C PRO A 13 -9.57 -3.98 13.92
N LYS A 14 -10.23 -2.85 13.60
CA LYS A 14 -11.50 -2.84 12.85
C LYS A 14 -11.35 -3.41 11.42
N HIS A 15 -10.21 -3.11 10.77
CA HIS A 15 -9.92 -3.63 9.42
C HIS A 15 -9.61 -5.12 9.46
N ARG A 16 -8.82 -5.57 10.45
CA ARG A 16 -8.52 -7.00 10.62
C ARG A 16 -9.78 -7.81 10.79
N ARG A 17 -10.69 -7.36 11.64
CA ARG A 17 -11.98 -8.03 11.82
C ARG A 17 -12.74 -8.19 10.51
N LEU A 18 -12.85 -7.13 9.72
CA LEU A 18 -13.55 -7.18 8.41
C LEU A 18 -12.86 -8.14 7.42
N ILE A 19 -11.53 -8.12 7.40
CA ILE A 19 -10.71 -9.01 6.58
C ILE A 19 -10.95 -10.46 6.98
N ASP A 20 -10.86 -10.78 8.27
CA ASP A 20 -11.02 -12.13 8.80
C ASP A 20 -12.42 -12.69 8.53
N GLU A 21 -13.46 -11.88 8.77
CA GLU A 21 -14.86 -12.27 8.50
C GLU A 21 -15.09 -12.51 7.00
N THR A 22 -14.47 -11.69 6.14
CA THR A 22 -14.60 -11.82 4.68
C THR A 22 -13.84 -13.03 4.16
N ALA A 23 -12.61 -13.23 4.63
CA ALA A 23 -11.80 -14.38 4.29
C ALA A 23 -12.45 -15.70 4.71
N ALA A 24 -12.98 -15.75 5.93
CA ALA A 24 -13.69 -16.93 6.44
C ALA A 24 -14.90 -17.29 5.59
N ARG A 25 -15.69 -16.32 5.15
CA ARG A 25 -16.81 -16.53 4.22
C ARG A 25 -16.37 -17.11 2.86
N ALA A 26 -15.15 -16.77 2.44
CA ALA A 26 -14.55 -17.28 1.20
C ALA A 26 -13.75 -18.59 1.40
N GLY A 27 -13.76 -19.17 2.61
CA GLY A 27 -13.05 -20.41 2.93
C GLY A 27 -11.56 -20.25 3.15
N PHE A 28 -11.10 -19.06 3.50
CA PHE A 28 -9.71 -18.76 3.82
C PHE A 28 -9.50 -18.50 5.31
N THR A 29 -8.28 -18.76 5.76
CA THR A 29 -7.72 -18.23 7.01
C THR A 29 -6.66 -17.19 6.71
N VAL A 30 -6.44 -16.26 7.62
CA VAL A 30 -5.53 -15.12 7.45
C VAL A 30 -4.44 -15.17 8.52
N ASP A 31 -3.19 -15.09 8.07
CA ASP A 31 -2.03 -14.91 8.95
C ASP A 31 -1.43 -13.51 8.69
N TYR A 32 -1.16 -12.75 9.76
CA TYR A 32 -0.63 -11.39 9.69
C TYR A 32 0.84 -11.38 10.05
N TYR A 33 1.63 -10.74 9.20
CA TYR A 33 3.07 -10.54 9.38
C TYR A 33 3.40 -9.07 9.40
N ALA A 34 4.11 -8.60 10.43
CA ALA A 34 4.59 -7.23 10.48
C ALA A 34 5.66 -6.99 9.41
N ALA A 35 5.49 -5.99 8.57
CA ALA A 35 6.54 -5.59 7.63
C ALA A 35 7.75 -5.01 8.39
N PRO A 36 8.99 -5.28 8.00
CA PRO A 36 9.44 -6.06 6.85
C PRO A 36 9.65 -7.56 7.17
N ALA A 37 9.03 -8.08 8.23
CA ALA A 37 9.20 -9.49 8.60
C ALA A 37 8.68 -10.39 7.48
N ALA A 38 9.53 -11.26 7.01
CA ALA A 38 9.18 -12.24 5.99
C ALA A 38 8.33 -13.37 6.60
N VAL A 39 7.44 -13.93 5.78
CA VAL A 39 6.85 -15.23 6.08
C VAL A 39 7.98 -16.26 6.21
N PRO A 40 8.03 -17.05 7.29
CA PRO A 40 9.04 -18.12 7.42
C PRO A 40 9.08 -19.02 6.18
N ALA A 41 10.28 -19.36 5.73
CA ALA A 41 10.47 -20.08 4.47
C ALA A 41 9.71 -21.42 4.43
N ASP A 42 9.64 -22.12 5.55
CA ASP A 42 8.92 -23.37 5.73
C ASP A 42 7.39 -23.25 5.63
N LYS A 43 6.86 -22.03 5.75
CA LYS A 43 5.41 -21.75 5.67
C LYS A 43 4.97 -21.15 4.34
N ARG A 44 5.90 -20.72 3.49
CA ARG A 44 5.57 -20.01 2.24
C ARG A 44 4.67 -20.82 1.32
N GLY A 45 4.85 -22.14 1.27
CA GLY A 45 4.00 -23.03 0.49
C GLY A 45 2.55 -23.16 0.95
N ASP A 46 2.20 -22.67 2.13
CA ASP A 46 0.82 -22.75 2.65
C ASP A 46 -0.12 -21.71 2.03
N TYR A 47 0.41 -20.63 1.44
CA TYR A 47 -0.37 -19.47 1.04
C TYR A 47 -0.72 -19.48 -0.44
N GLU A 48 -2.00 -19.23 -0.73
CA GLU A 48 -2.51 -19.03 -2.08
C GLU A 48 -2.65 -17.55 -2.44
N VAL A 49 -2.74 -16.68 -1.44
CA VAL A 49 -2.90 -15.24 -1.62
C VAL A 49 -1.92 -14.50 -0.71
N ILE A 50 -1.31 -13.46 -1.26
CA ILE A 50 -0.46 -12.50 -0.52
C ILE A 50 -1.06 -11.11 -0.69
N TYR A 51 -1.19 -10.39 0.40
CA TYR A 51 -1.47 -8.95 0.41
C TYR A 51 -0.32 -8.19 1.06
N GLY A 52 0.07 -7.07 0.48
CA GLY A 52 1.05 -6.16 1.07
C GLY A 52 2.27 -5.93 0.21
N MET A 53 3.46 -5.90 0.84
CA MET A 53 4.73 -5.57 0.19
C MET A 53 5.83 -6.60 0.53
N PRO A 54 5.72 -7.83 0.03
CA PRO A 54 6.79 -8.82 0.16
C PRO A 54 8.02 -8.40 -0.64
N LYS A 55 9.20 -8.92 -0.32
CA LYS A 55 10.36 -8.74 -1.19
C LYS A 55 10.14 -9.50 -2.51
N PRO A 56 10.41 -8.89 -3.68
CA PRO A 56 10.16 -9.56 -4.96
C PRO A 56 10.76 -10.96 -5.05
N GLY A 57 12.01 -11.14 -4.62
CA GLY A 57 12.71 -12.44 -4.66
C GLY A 57 12.13 -13.54 -3.77
N GLU A 58 11.18 -13.22 -2.88
CA GLU A 58 10.52 -14.22 -2.03
C GLU A 58 9.29 -14.85 -2.69
N LEU A 59 8.70 -14.18 -3.69
CA LEU A 59 7.43 -14.59 -4.30
C LEU A 59 7.50 -16.00 -4.93
N LYS A 60 8.61 -16.35 -5.55
CA LYS A 60 8.82 -17.68 -6.16
C LYS A 60 8.76 -18.83 -5.18
N ASP A 61 9.04 -18.56 -3.90
CA ASP A 61 9.03 -19.60 -2.86
C ASP A 61 7.61 -19.94 -2.39
N PHE A 62 6.63 -19.14 -2.77
CA PHE A 62 5.21 -19.39 -2.50
C PHE A 62 4.62 -20.30 -3.58
N VAL A 63 5.01 -21.56 -3.57
CA VAL A 63 4.73 -22.52 -4.65
C VAL A 63 3.23 -22.70 -4.98
N ASN A 64 2.34 -22.34 -4.06
CA ASN A 64 0.89 -22.42 -4.24
C ASN A 64 0.25 -21.03 -4.47
N LEU A 65 1.05 -19.99 -4.69
CA LEU A 65 0.56 -18.62 -4.91
C LEU A 65 -0.31 -18.55 -6.17
N LYS A 66 -1.49 -17.97 -6.03
CA LYS A 66 -2.45 -17.70 -7.11
C LYS A 66 -2.71 -16.22 -7.32
N TRP A 67 -2.58 -15.43 -6.25
CA TRP A 67 -2.86 -14.01 -6.31
C TRP A 67 -1.94 -13.22 -5.38
N PHE A 68 -1.25 -12.26 -5.95
CA PHE A 68 -0.51 -11.25 -5.23
C PHE A 68 -1.20 -9.89 -5.36
N CYS A 69 -1.65 -9.33 -4.25
CA CYS A 69 -2.29 -8.03 -4.16
C CYS A 69 -1.33 -7.05 -3.48
N GLY A 70 -0.67 -6.19 -4.26
CA GLY A 70 0.24 -5.18 -3.75
C GLY A 70 -0.50 -4.03 -3.06
N SER A 71 -0.04 -3.64 -1.87
CA SER A 71 -0.56 -2.47 -1.13
C SER A 71 0.00 -1.14 -1.63
N PHE A 72 0.56 -1.09 -2.83
CA PHE A 72 1.24 0.04 -3.47
C PHE A 72 0.71 0.27 -4.90
N ALA A 73 0.97 1.43 -5.47
CA ALA A 73 0.54 1.77 -6.82
C ALA A 73 1.56 1.36 -7.90
N GLY A 74 2.87 1.60 -7.68
CA GLY A 74 3.92 1.24 -8.63
C GLY A 74 4.22 -0.25 -8.59
N VAL A 75 4.28 -0.90 -9.75
CA VAL A 75 4.49 -2.36 -9.86
C VAL A 75 5.82 -2.75 -10.51
N ASP A 76 6.65 -1.79 -10.88
CA ASP A 76 7.86 -1.99 -11.70
C ASP A 76 8.78 -3.12 -11.18
N ALA A 77 8.91 -3.24 -9.86
CA ALA A 77 9.73 -4.27 -9.22
C ALA A 77 9.10 -5.68 -9.25
N TYR A 78 7.87 -5.82 -9.74
CA TYR A 78 7.08 -7.07 -9.69
C TYR A 78 6.58 -7.51 -11.07
N LEU A 79 7.07 -6.91 -12.16
CA LEU A 79 6.63 -7.23 -13.53
C LEU A 79 7.40 -8.38 -14.17
N ASP A 80 8.48 -8.86 -13.56
CA ASP A 80 9.25 -9.98 -14.07
C ASP A 80 8.58 -11.31 -13.70
N ASP A 81 8.14 -12.05 -14.70
CA ASP A 81 7.47 -13.34 -14.53
C ASP A 81 8.32 -14.36 -13.77
N SER A 82 9.66 -14.25 -13.83
CA SER A 82 10.58 -15.13 -13.10
C SER A 82 10.50 -14.99 -11.57
N LEU A 83 9.85 -13.95 -11.07
CA LEU A 83 9.61 -13.72 -9.65
C LEU A 83 8.51 -14.63 -9.09
N TYR A 84 7.67 -15.20 -9.94
CA TYR A 84 6.50 -15.96 -9.56
C TYR A 84 6.70 -17.47 -9.73
N PRO A 85 6.00 -18.29 -8.93
CA PRO A 85 6.07 -19.75 -9.08
C PRO A 85 5.39 -20.23 -10.37
N SER A 86 4.49 -19.44 -10.95
CA SER A 86 3.75 -19.74 -12.17
C SER A 86 3.37 -18.45 -12.89
N PRO A 87 3.34 -18.44 -14.24
CA PRO A 87 2.87 -17.30 -15.03
C PRO A 87 1.37 -17.02 -14.86
N GLU A 88 0.62 -17.90 -14.24
CA GLU A 88 -0.81 -17.74 -13.98
C GLU A 88 -1.11 -16.97 -12.70
N VAL A 89 -0.08 -16.57 -11.92
CA VAL A 89 -0.28 -15.78 -10.71
C VAL A 89 -0.81 -14.40 -11.09
N MET A 90 -1.98 -14.07 -10.54
CA MET A 90 -2.57 -12.76 -10.74
C MET A 90 -1.83 -11.70 -9.90
N LEU A 91 -1.45 -10.59 -10.54
CA LEU A 91 -0.95 -9.39 -9.87
C LEU A 91 -2.05 -8.32 -9.88
N SER A 92 -2.34 -7.76 -8.73
CA SER A 92 -3.14 -6.54 -8.59
C SER A 92 -2.45 -5.54 -7.66
N ASN A 93 -2.79 -4.26 -7.77
CA ASN A 93 -2.18 -3.19 -7.01
C ASN A 93 -3.21 -2.15 -6.57
N SER A 94 -2.77 -1.17 -5.78
CA SER A 94 -3.60 -0.06 -5.30
C SER A 94 -3.60 1.14 -6.27
N SER A 95 -3.61 0.89 -7.58
CA SER A 95 -3.67 1.95 -8.61
C SER A 95 -4.94 2.78 -8.43
N GLY A 96 -4.77 4.12 -8.49
CA GLY A 96 -5.86 5.07 -8.32
C GLY A 96 -6.22 5.41 -6.87
N ALA A 97 -5.74 4.68 -5.87
CA ALA A 97 -6.07 4.91 -4.46
C ALA A 97 -5.66 6.31 -3.96
N TYR A 98 -4.61 6.89 -4.54
CA TYR A 98 -4.06 8.18 -4.13
C TYR A 98 -4.51 9.35 -5.01
N GLY A 99 -5.29 9.11 -6.06
CA GLY A 99 -5.60 10.12 -7.08
C GLY A 99 -6.26 11.37 -6.52
N ILE A 100 -7.27 11.22 -5.68
CA ILE A 100 -8.01 12.32 -5.07
C ILE A 100 -7.09 13.14 -4.15
N THR A 101 -6.44 12.48 -3.20
CA THR A 101 -5.59 13.15 -2.20
C THR A 101 -4.40 13.86 -2.81
N ILE A 102 -3.78 13.28 -3.84
CA ILE A 102 -2.68 13.93 -4.57
C ILE A 102 -3.20 15.15 -5.35
N SER A 103 -4.36 15.03 -6.02
CA SER A 103 -4.95 16.15 -6.76
C SER A 103 -5.31 17.32 -5.86
N GLU A 104 -5.91 17.06 -4.72
CA GLU A 104 -6.23 18.07 -3.70
C GLU A 104 -4.95 18.74 -3.16
N HIS A 105 -3.90 17.97 -2.90
CA HIS A 105 -2.62 18.48 -2.46
C HIS A 105 -1.97 19.40 -3.50
N ILE A 106 -1.95 18.98 -4.77
CA ILE A 106 -1.42 19.80 -5.87
C ILE A 106 -2.19 21.12 -5.97
N LEU A 107 -3.52 21.07 -5.92
CA LEU A 107 -4.37 22.27 -5.97
C LEU A 107 -4.08 23.20 -4.78
N MET A 108 -4.01 22.65 -3.58
CA MET A 108 -3.69 23.40 -2.36
C MET A 108 -2.34 24.11 -2.49
N VAL A 109 -1.26 23.38 -2.83
CA VAL A 109 0.08 23.96 -2.95
C VAL A 109 0.13 25.01 -4.06
N THR A 110 -0.52 24.75 -5.20
CA THR A 110 -0.61 25.73 -6.30
C THR A 110 -1.26 27.04 -5.84
N LEU A 111 -2.38 26.96 -5.14
CA LEU A 111 -3.06 28.16 -4.60
C LEU A 111 -2.21 28.86 -3.55
N MET A 112 -1.55 28.14 -2.68
CA MET A 112 -0.63 28.71 -1.68
C MET A 112 0.52 29.48 -2.35
N MET A 113 1.10 28.93 -3.40
CA MET A 113 2.19 29.59 -4.14
C MET A 113 1.68 30.82 -4.90
N LEU A 114 0.57 30.71 -5.64
CA LEU A 114 -0.02 31.83 -6.36
C LEU A 114 -0.41 32.98 -5.43
N ARG A 115 -0.84 32.68 -4.23
CA ARG A 115 -1.22 33.66 -3.21
C ARG A 115 -0.08 34.08 -2.30
N GLN A 116 1.14 33.67 -2.57
CA GLN A 116 2.33 33.98 -1.78
C GLN A 116 2.17 33.66 -0.27
N MET A 117 1.45 32.59 0.05
CA MET A 117 1.15 32.22 1.44
C MET A 117 2.37 32.13 2.36
N PRO A 118 3.54 31.60 1.95
CA PRO A 118 4.73 31.60 2.79
C PRO A 118 5.17 33.01 3.22
N LYS A 119 5.02 34.02 2.34
CA LYS A 119 5.34 35.40 2.65
C LYS A 119 4.33 36.01 3.64
N PHE A 120 3.05 35.71 3.48
CA PHE A 120 2.04 36.10 4.45
C PHE A 120 2.26 35.48 5.82
N GLU A 121 2.66 34.21 5.88
CA GLU A 121 2.97 33.53 7.13
C GLU A 121 4.12 34.24 7.87
N GLU A 122 5.17 34.66 7.17
CA GLU A 122 6.29 35.42 7.74
C GLU A 122 5.84 36.79 8.29
N ILE A 123 5.04 37.53 7.52
CA ILE A 123 4.48 38.82 7.93
C ILE A 123 3.63 38.67 9.20
N VAL A 124 2.76 37.69 9.23
CA VAL A 124 1.91 37.41 10.40
C VAL A 124 2.74 37.05 11.62
N LYS A 125 3.76 36.20 11.45
CA LYS A 125 4.68 35.81 12.52
C LYS A 125 5.44 37.00 13.12
N ASN A 126 5.80 37.97 12.28
CA ASN A 126 6.47 39.21 12.69
C ASN A 126 5.51 40.25 13.21
N ARG A 127 4.18 40.04 13.17
CA ARG A 127 3.11 41.01 13.50
C ARG A 127 3.22 42.28 12.67
N GLU A 128 3.59 42.15 11.42
CA GLU A 128 3.71 43.26 10.46
C GLU A 128 2.45 43.33 9.59
N TRP A 129 2.22 44.52 9.02
CA TRP A 129 1.19 44.74 8.02
C TRP A 129 1.82 45.34 6.76
N GLU A 130 1.89 44.54 5.71
CA GLU A 130 2.45 44.94 4.43
C GLU A 130 1.31 45.19 3.41
N LYS A 131 1.31 46.39 2.78
CA LYS A 131 0.38 46.72 1.71
C LYS A 131 1.02 46.39 0.37
N GLY A 132 0.28 45.74 -0.53
CA GLY A 132 0.73 45.55 -1.92
C GLY A 132 1.29 44.19 -2.24
N LEU A 133 0.99 43.18 -1.45
CA LEU A 133 1.18 41.79 -1.84
C LEU A 133 0.06 41.37 -2.80
N SER A 134 0.29 41.49 -4.08
CA SER A 134 -0.61 41.07 -5.15
C SER A 134 0.01 39.94 -5.94
#